data_3833934bf8f8eb50b9bb40914bc6c9ee
#
_entry.id   3833934bf8f8eb50b9bb40914bc6c9ee
#
_cell.length_a   1.000
_cell.length_b   1.000
_cell.length_c   1.000
_cell.angle_alpha   90.00
_cell.angle_beta   90.00
_cell.angle_gamma   90.00
#
_symmetry.space_group_name_H-M   'P 1'
#
loop_
_entity.id
_entity.type
_entity.pdbx_description
1 polymer ?
#
loop_
_entity_poly.entity_id
_entity_poly.type
_entity_poly.pdbx_seq_one_letter_code
_entity_poly.pdbx_strand_id
1 'polypeptide(L)'
;MSFGARLAEERRRLGLKQAEFAASAGTDVPKQSLYENERRELRAEYLARLPDLGVDVGYILTGRRSEGEWLGSGASELLSAYLALPAEMQEAVLSLARALRDQFEADPRRTLHSKKLDYRSEMP
;
A
#
# COMPACT_ATOMS: atom_id res chain seq x y z
N MET A 1 -10.48 -1.00 -12.24
CA MET A 1 -9.31 -1.59 -12.92
C MET A 1 -9.14 -3.03 -12.46
N SER A 2 -8.88 -3.92 -13.37
CA SER A 2 -8.76 -5.35 -13.09
C SER A 2 -7.39 -5.73 -12.53
N PHE A 3 -7.25 -6.97 -12.06
CA PHE A 3 -5.96 -7.48 -11.57
C PHE A 3 -4.89 -7.40 -12.68
N GLY A 4 -5.23 -7.83 -13.88
CA GLY A 4 -4.31 -7.81 -15.01
C GLY A 4 -3.89 -6.40 -15.40
N ALA A 5 -4.83 -5.47 -15.40
CA ALA A 5 -4.54 -4.08 -15.70
C ALA A 5 -3.62 -3.45 -14.65
N ARG A 6 -3.85 -3.76 -13.36
CA ARG A 6 -2.98 -3.28 -12.29
C ARG A 6 -1.60 -3.92 -12.34
N LEU A 7 -1.53 -5.20 -12.73
CA LEU A 7 -0.25 -5.86 -12.96
C LEU A 7 0.56 -5.16 -14.07
N ALA A 8 -0.08 -4.85 -15.19
CA ALA A 8 0.57 -4.14 -16.29
C ALA A 8 1.00 -2.73 -15.85
N GLU A 9 0.18 -2.06 -15.06
CA GLU A 9 0.51 -0.74 -14.51
C GLU A 9 1.77 -0.82 -13.64
N GLU A 10 1.86 -1.81 -12.75
CA GLU A 10 3.02 -2.01 -11.90
C GLU A 10 4.28 -2.31 -12.72
N ARG A 11 4.17 -3.15 -13.73
CA ARG A 11 5.28 -3.42 -14.64
C ARG A 11 5.81 -2.14 -15.30
N ARG A 12 4.89 -1.32 -15.81
CA ARG A 12 5.24 -0.05 -16.45
C ARG A 12 5.85 0.95 -15.47
N ARG A 13 5.33 0.99 -14.25
CA ARG A 13 5.88 1.83 -13.19
C ARG A 13 7.35 1.52 -12.93
N LEU A 14 7.71 0.23 -13.00
CA LEU A 14 9.10 -0.22 -12.82
C LEU A 14 9.95 -0.03 -14.08
N GLY A 15 9.35 0.43 -15.18
CA GLY A 15 10.07 0.67 -16.42
C GLY A 15 10.46 -0.60 -17.19
N LEU A 16 9.76 -1.70 -16.94
CA LEU A 16 10.09 -3.00 -17.52
C LEU A 16 9.16 -3.37 -18.67
N LYS A 17 9.75 -3.97 -19.70
CA LYS A 17 8.98 -4.60 -20.78
C LYS A 17 8.49 -5.97 -20.33
N GLN A 18 7.48 -6.52 -21.01
CA GLN A 18 6.93 -7.83 -20.65
C GLN A 18 8.01 -8.92 -20.58
N ALA A 19 8.95 -8.93 -21.53
CA ALA A 19 10.00 -9.94 -21.56
C ALA A 19 10.91 -9.88 -20.33
N GLU A 20 11.32 -8.68 -19.96
CA GLU A 20 12.18 -8.46 -18.79
C GLU A 20 11.48 -8.84 -17.51
N PHE A 21 10.24 -8.40 -17.38
CA PHE A 21 9.42 -8.68 -16.20
C PHE A 21 9.15 -10.17 -16.07
N ALA A 22 8.74 -10.83 -17.16
CA ALA A 22 8.44 -12.26 -17.18
C ALA A 22 9.66 -13.09 -16.76
N ALA A 23 10.84 -12.76 -17.29
CA ALA A 23 12.07 -13.45 -16.94
C ALA A 23 12.37 -13.31 -15.45
N SER A 24 12.24 -12.10 -14.91
CA SER A 24 12.48 -11.84 -13.48
C SER A 24 11.44 -12.52 -12.57
N ALA A 25 10.21 -12.64 -13.05
CA ALA A 25 9.13 -13.27 -12.30
C ALA A 25 9.09 -14.80 -12.46
N GLY A 26 10.02 -15.38 -13.20
CA GLY A 26 10.09 -16.82 -13.39
C GLY A 26 9.04 -17.38 -14.34
N THR A 27 8.58 -16.57 -15.29
CA THR A 27 7.61 -17.00 -16.29
C THR A 27 8.08 -16.58 -17.69
N ASP A 28 7.22 -16.67 -18.69
CA ASP A 28 7.53 -16.31 -20.07
C ASP A 28 6.57 -15.24 -20.59
N VAL A 29 6.90 -14.65 -21.73
CA VAL A 29 6.08 -13.58 -22.34
C VAL A 29 4.65 -14.04 -22.62
N PRO A 30 4.39 -15.22 -23.21
CA PRO A 30 3.01 -15.64 -23.42
C PRO A 30 2.18 -15.69 -22.15
N LYS A 31 2.72 -16.23 -21.05
CA LYS A 31 2.02 -16.29 -19.78
C LYS A 31 1.83 -14.90 -19.18
N GLN A 32 2.85 -14.06 -19.25
CA GLN A 32 2.75 -12.68 -18.79
C GLN A 32 1.64 -11.93 -19.51
N SER A 33 1.57 -12.09 -20.83
CA SER A 33 0.52 -11.47 -21.63
C SER A 33 -0.87 -11.98 -21.24
N LEU A 34 -1.01 -13.29 -20.99
CA LEU A 34 -2.29 -13.86 -20.55
C LEU A 34 -2.72 -13.28 -19.20
N TYR A 35 -1.79 -13.11 -18.27
CA TYR A 35 -2.07 -12.50 -16.97
C TYR A 35 -2.52 -11.04 -17.12
N GLU A 36 -1.80 -10.25 -17.91
CA GLU A 36 -2.12 -8.81 -18.08
C GLU A 36 -3.44 -8.61 -18.82
N ASN A 37 -3.80 -9.51 -19.71
CA ASN A 37 -5.04 -9.43 -20.50
C ASN A 37 -6.22 -10.19 -19.87
N GLU A 38 -6.07 -10.67 -18.66
CA GLU A 38 -7.13 -11.34 -17.90
C GLU A 38 -7.61 -12.64 -18.55
N ARG A 39 -6.77 -13.30 -19.32
CA ARG A 39 -7.08 -14.58 -19.94
C ARG A 39 -6.59 -15.76 -19.12
N ARG A 40 -5.92 -15.47 -18.02
CA ARG A 40 -5.44 -16.47 -17.07
C ARG A 40 -5.44 -15.85 -15.68
N GLU A 41 -5.90 -16.60 -14.69
CA GLU A 41 -5.87 -16.17 -13.30
C GLU A 41 -4.44 -16.10 -12.78
N LEU A 42 -4.18 -15.11 -11.93
CA LEU A 42 -2.88 -14.93 -11.30
C LEU A 42 -2.65 -16.06 -10.30
N ARG A 43 -1.56 -16.80 -10.48
CA ARG A 43 -1.22 -17.90 -9.59
C ARG A 43 -0.49 -17.36 -8.36
N ALA A 44 -0.75 -17.98 -7.21
CA ALA A 44 -0.12 -17.57 -5.95
C ALA A 44 1.41 -17.63 -6.02
N GLU A 45 1.97 -18.66 -6.65
CA GLU A 45 3.42 -18.80 -6.81
C GLU A 45 4.03 -17.65 -7.61
N TYR A 46 3.35 -17.24 -8.67
CA TYR A 46 3.76 -16.10 -9.47
C TYR A 46 3.73 -14.81 -8.64
N LEU A 47 2.61 -14.57 -7.96
CA LEU A 47 2.46 -13.37 -7.12
C LEU A 47 3.50 -13.30 -6.00
N ALA A 48 3.86 -14.45 -5.43
CA ALA A 48 4.84 -14.51 -4.34
C ALA A 48 6.24 -14.04 -4.76
N ARG A 49 6.56 -14.08 -6.05
CA ARG A 49 7.85 -13.65 -6.58
C ARG A 49 7.90 -12.14 -6.87
N LEU A 50 6.75 -11.51 -7.00
CA LEU A 50 6.67 -10.12 -7.44
C LEU A 50 7.18 -9.09 -6.42
N PRO A 51 7.02 -9.28 -5.10
CA PRO A 51 7.54 -8.29 -4.14
C PRO A 51 9.03 -8.05 -4.25
N ASP A 52 9.82 -9.09 -4.56
CA ASP A 52 11.27 -8.96 -4.72
C ASP A 52 11.65 -8.07 -5.91
N LEU A 53 10.74 -7.89 -6.85
CA LEU A 53 10.92 -7.01 -8.00
C LEU A 53 10.50 -5.57 -7.73
N GLY A 54 9.97 -5.30 -6.56
CA GLY A 54 9.43 -3.99 -6.21
C GLY A 54 7.97 -3.80 -6.57
N VAL A 55 7.27 -4.88 -6.93
CA VAL A 55 5.85 -4.84 -7.28
C VAL A 55 4.98 -4.78 -6.03
N ASP A 56 3.99 -3.92 -6.05
CA ASP A 56 3.00 -3.81 -4.97
C ASP A 56 1.87 -4.81 -5.22
N VAL A 57 2.05 -6.04 -4.71
CA VAL A 57 1.06 -7.12 -4.87
C VAL A 57 -0.26 -6.77 -4.18
N GLY A 58 -0.19 -6.12 -3.02
CA GLY A 58 -1.39 -5.65 -2.32
C GLY A 58 -2.21 -4.72 -3.20
N TYR A 59 -1.57 -3.82 -3.93
CA TYR A 59 -2.25 -2.94 -4.87
C TYR A 59 -2.91 -3.72 -6.00
N ILE A 60 -2.21 -4.71 -6.57
CA ILE A 60 -2.78 -5.53 -7.65
C ILE A 60 -4.07 -6.19 -7.19
N LEU A 61 -4.09 -6.76 -5.99
CA LEU A 61 -5.23 -7.52 -5.49
C LEU A 61 -6.36 -6.67 -4.93
N THR A 62 -6.06 -5.54 -4.35
CA THR A 62 -7.05 -4.72 -3.64
C THR A 62 -7.38 -3.39 -4.32
N GLY A 63 -6.52 -2.93 -5.22
CA GLY A 63 -6.62 -1.60 -5.79
C GLY A 63 -6.14 -0.48 -4.86
N ARG A 64 -5.59 -0.84 -3.70
CA ARG A 64 -5.06 0.11 -2.72
C ARG A 64 -3.57 -0.04 -2.62
N ARG A 65 -2.85 1.08 -2.70
CA ARG A 65 -1.41 1.04 -2.51
C ARG A 65 -1.09 0.53 -1.11
N SER A 66 -0.12 -0.35 -1.04
CA SER A 66 0.47 -0.76 0.22
C SER A 66 1.23 0.43 0.79
N GLU A 67 1.75 0.30 1.96
CA GLU A 67 2.42 1.34 2.73
C GLU A 67 2.96 2.57 1.97
N GLY A 68 2.93 3.72 2.61
CA GLY A 68 3.63 4.93 2.19
C GLY A 68 2.79 5.92 1.41
N GLU A 69 2.15 5.54 0.32
CA GLU A 69 1.39 6.49 -0.48
C GLU A 69 0.10 6.96 0.19
N TRP A 70 -0.67 6.02 0.73
CA TRP A 70 -1.93 6.37 1.38
C TRP A 70 -1.76 6.91 2.80
N LEU A 71 -0.64 6.59 3.46
CA LEU A 71 -0.32 7.13 4.77
C LEU A 71 0.27 8.54 4.69
N GLY A 72 0.92 8.86 3.57
CA GLY A 72 1.70 10.08 3.46
C GLY A 72 3.08 9.94 4.10
N SER A 73 3.99 10.87 3.76
CA SER A 73 5.39 10.78 4.19
C SER A 73 5.56 10.94 5.71
N GLY A 74 4.81 11.85 6.32
CA GLY A 74 4.90 12.08 7.77
C GLY A 74 4.43 10.89 8.59
N ALA A 75 3.33 10.26 8.17
CA ALA A 75 2.81 9.09 8.85
C ALA A 75 3.73 7.87 8.69
N SER A 76 4.30 7.69 7.50
CA SER A 76 5.27 6.62 7.25
C SER A 76 6.52 6.79 8.09
N GLU A 77 7.04 8.00 8.17
CA GLU A 77 8.20 8.30 9.00
C GLU A 77 7.91 8.05 10.48
N LEU A 78 6.77 8.50 10.96
CA LEU A 78 6.35 8.28 12.34
C LEU A 78 6.24 6.79 12.66
N LEU A 79 5.62 6.02 11.77
CA LEU A 79 5.47 4.58 11.96
C LEU A 79 6.84 3.89 12.01
N SER A 80 7.75 4.23 11.10
CA SER A 80 9.10 3.67 11.06
C SER A 80 9.87 4.00 12.35
N ALA A 81 9.80 5.24 12.80
CA ALA A 81 10.45 5.67 14.03
C ALA A 81 9.86 4.94 15.24
N TYR A 82 8.54 4.84 15.31
CA TYR A 82 7.82 4.16 16.38
C TYR A 82 8.25 2.68 16.48
N LEU A 83 8.29 1.99 15.35
CA LEU A 83 8.67 0.57 15.33
C LEU A 83 10.12 0.32 15.73
N ALA A 84 10.99 1.32 15.56
CA ALA A 84 12.39 1.24 15.95
C ALA A 84 12.62 1.49 17.45
N LEU A 85 11.61 1.95 18.19
CA LEU A 85 11.75 2.29 19.60
C LEU A 85 11.55 1.08 20.51
N PRO A 86 12.21 1.07 21.69
CA PRO A 86 11.87 0.10 22.74
C PRO A 86 10.42 0.25 23.20
N ALA A 87 9.86 -0.84 23.75
CA ALA A 87 8.44 -0.88 24.13
C ALA A 87 8.02 0.24 25.08
N GLU A 88 8.87 0.61 26.02
CA GLU A 88 8.59 1.70 26.97
C GLU A 88 8.43 3.04 26.25
N MET A 89 9.26 3.28 25.27
CA MET A 89 9.19 4.52 24.47
C MET A 89 8.01 4.50 23.51
N GLN A 90 7.68 3.32 22.98
CA GLN A 90 6.47 3.18 22.15
C GLN A 90 5.21 3.55 22.95
N GLU A 91 5.14 3.12 24.19
CA GLU A 91 4.02 3.45 25.07
C GLU A 91 3.93 4.96 25.32
N ALA A 92 5.07 5.61 25.52
CA ALA A 92 5.12 7.07 25.67
C ALA A 92 4.61 7.80 24.44
N VAL A 93 5.00 7.34 23.24
CA VAL A 93 4.53 7.91 21.97
C VAL A 93 3.02 7.75 21.83
N LEU A 94 2.49 6.56 22.14
CA LEU A 94 1.06 6.29 22.09
C LEU A 94 0.29 7.17 23.07
N SER A 95 0.78 7.31 24.30
CA SER A 95 0.15 8.17 25.30
C SER A 95 0.08 9.61 24.83
N LEU A 96 1.16 10.13 24.27
CA LEU A 96 1.18 11.47 23.71
C LEU A 96 0.21 11.62 22.55
N ALA A 97 0.22 10.68 21.61
CA ALA A 97 -0.67 10.72 20.45
C ALA A 97 -2.15 10.70 20.85
N ARG A 98 -2.50 9.85 21.83
CA ARG A 98 -3.87 9.76 22.34
C ARG A 98 -4.28 11.07 23.01
N ALA A 99 -3.41 11.66 23.83
CA ALA A 99 -3.69 12.92 24.51
C ALA A 99 -3.92 14.06 23.51
N LEU A 100 -3.09 14.14 22.48
CA LEU A 100 -3.23 15.15 21.43
C LEU A 100 -4.52 14.95 20.63
N ARG A 101 -4.86 13.72 20.29
CA ARG A 101 -6.11 13.39 19.60
C ARG A 101 -7.33 13.80 20.42
N ASP A 102 -7.34 13.44 21.70
CA ASP A 102 -8.47 13.73 22.58
C ASP A 102 -8.63 15.25 22.78
N GLN A 103 -7.54 15.97 22.91
CA GLN A 103 -7.56 17.42 23.02
C GLN A 103 -8.08 18.07 21.74
N PHE A 104 -7.65 17.55 20.58
CA PHE A 104 -8.10 18.05 19.27
C PHE A 104 -9.60 17.81 19.08
N GLU A 105 -10.08 16.62 19.38
CA GLU A 105 -11.48 16.25 19.24
C GLU A 105 -12.40 17.02 20.18
N ALA A 106 -11.90 17.44 21.34
CA ALA A 106 -12.65 18.21 22.32
C ALA A 106 -12.81 19.69 21.94
N ASP A 107 -12.05 20.19 20.95
CA ASP A 107 -12.12 21.59 20.54
C ASP A 107 -13.25 21.79 19.52
N PRO A 108 -14.32 22.57 19.89
CA PRO A 108 -15.46 22.77 18.98
C PRO A 108 -15.09 23.40 17.63
N ARG A 109 -13.99 24.17 17.60
CA ARG A 109 -13.52 24.83 16.37
C ARG A 109 -12.98 23.83 15.35
N ARG A 110 -12.76 22.60 15.75
CA ARG A 110 -12.17 21.56 14.93
C ARG A 110 -13.18 20.56 14.36
N THR A 111 -14.46 20.80 14.56
CA THR A 111 -15.54 19.86 14.17
C THR A 111 -15.51 19.53 12.67
N LEU A 112 -15.28 20.53 11.81
CA LEU A 112 -15.22 20.31 10.36
C LEU A 112 -14.07 19.39 9.97
N HIS A 113 -12.94 19.54 10.63
CA HIS A 113 -11.77 18.71 10.36
C HIS A 113 -12.02 17.26 10.80
N SER A 114 -12.62 17.06 11.95
CA SER A 114 -13.00 15.73 12.44
C SER A 114 -13.96 15.04 11.48
N LYS A 115 -14.95 15.76 10.95
CA LYS A 115 -15.87 15.23 9.95
C LYS A 115 -15.17 14.76 8.67
N LYS A 116 -14.15 15.49 8.23
CA LYS A 116 -13.34 15.07 7.08
C LYS A 116 -12.62 13.75 7.34
N LEU A 117 -12.07 13.59 8.52
CA LEU A 117 -11.39 12.36 8.91
C LEU A 117 -12.36 11.19 8.97
N ASP A 118 -13.53 11.39 9.56
CA ASP A 118 -14.59 10.39 9.63
C ASP A 118 -15.04 9.95 8.24
N TYR A 119 -15.21 10.90 7.34
CA TYR A 119 -15.57 10.60 5.95
C TYR A 119 -14.53 9.69 5.30
N ARG A 120 -13.24 9.95 5.53
CA ARG A 120 -12.17 9.10 4.99
C ARG A 120 -12.20 7.68 5.56
N SER A 121 -12.51 7.55 6.84
CA SER A 121 -12.59 6.23 7.46
C SER A 121 -13.77 5.41 6.98
N GLU A 122 -14.81 6.04 6.48
CA GLU A 122 -15.98 5.39 5.92
C GLU A 122 -15.77 4.92 4.49
N MET A 123 -14.77 5.42 3.82
CA MET A 123 -14.47 5.01 2.44
C MET A 123 -13.85 3.62 2.42
N PRO A 124 -14.41 2.70 1.61
CA PRO A 124 -13.88 1.34 1.48
C PRO A 124 -12.51 1.29 0.84
#